data_8b5bc54efc6d9496a0a3945677617d5d
#
_entry.id   8b5bc54efc6d9496a0a3945677617d5d
#
_cell.length_a   1.000
_cell.length_b   1.000
_cell.length_c   1.000
_cell.angle_alpha   90.00
_cell.angle_beta   90.00
_cell.angle_gamma   90.00
#
_symmetry.space_group_name_H-M   'P 1'
#
loop_
_entity.id
_entity.type
_entity.pdbx_description
1 polymer ?
#
loop_
_entity_poly.entity_id
_entity_poly.type
_entity_poly.pdbx_seq_one_letter_code
_entity_poly.pdbx_strand_id
1 'polypeptide(L)'
;MDYLNDLIYVNKDSFKKTITSLKSNWLIIFTGLVYTFLNIIVYKIIGTLFVGPLYIISGFISAIVSSSLISNYLNLLFNIINYNRFSFEDFKSGFTAFLWKIYGVFFIAYLGQLLLSLVSNILGAGAVVLNFVIWIIVVILFNPLPEIIYLKYKSPTESITDSIEFMQENWLNWLVPNIVFFTILYVVTGNLQFGIFNTHISFNMIFTLKNIIIYILGQIIFSFTMIYRGHLFKLLNGSTRRKRMFMNKF
;
A
#
# COMPACT_ATOMS: atom_id res chain seq x y z
N MET A 1 10.75 -16.59 24.65
CA MET A 1 11.23 -15.25 25.07
C MET A 1 11.79 -14.41 23.90
N ASP A 2 12.52 -15.03 23.00
CA ASP A 2 13.25 -14.28 21.94
C ASP A 2 12.38 -13.64 20.84
N TYR A 3 11.21 -14.21 20.52
CA TYR A 3 10.30 -13.62 19.51
C TYR A 3 9.65 -12.31 19.96
N LEU A 4 9.22 -12.25 21.22
CA LEU A 4 8.62 -11.06 21.82
C LEU A 4 9.63 -9.91 21.88
N ASN A 5 10.86 -10.19 22.26
CA ASN A 5 11.91 -9.18 22.31
C ASN A 5 12.25 -8.63 20.93
N ASP A 6 12.33 -9.49 19.89
CA ASP A 6 12.54 -9.05 18.51
C ASP A 6 11.35 -8.19 18.03
N LEU A 7 10.11 -8.61 18.28
CA LEU A 7 8.90 -7.86 17.95
C LEU A 7 8.93 -6.47 18.60
N ILE A 8 9.22 -6.39 19.90
CA ILE A 8 9.29 -5.11 20.63
C ILE A 8 10.39 -4.21 20.05
N TYR A 9 11.57 -4.78 19.80
CA TYR A 9 12.71 -4.01 19.26
C TYR A 9 12.40 -3.40 17.89
N VAL A 10 11.95 -4.21 16.92
CA VAL A 10 11.68 -3.73 15.55
C VAL A 10 10.55 -2.69 15.52
N ASN A 11 9.54 -2.89 16.38
CA ASN A 11 8.42 -1.95 16.48
C ASN A 11 8.87 -0.61 17.11
N LYS A 12 9.64 -0.64 18.19
CA LYS A 12 10.14 0.56 18.87
C LYS A 12 11.02 1.42 17.96
N ASP A 13 11.95 0.79 17.25
CA ASP A 13 12.85 1.48 16.31
C ASP A 13 12.07 2.10 15.13
N SER A 14 11.21 1.28 14.49
CA SER A 14 10.38 1.73 13.38
C SER A 14 9.44 2.87 13.79
N PHE A 15 8.83 2.79 14.97
CA PHE A 15 7.93 3.82 15.51
C PHE A 15 8.67 5.15 15.73
N LYS A 16 9.86 5.11 16.34
CA LYS A 16 10.69 6.30 16.57
C LYS A 16 11.08 6.98 15.25
N LYS A 17 11.54 6.20 14.27
CA LYS A 17 11.88 6.71 12.94
C LYS A 17 10.67 7.33 12.24
N THR A 18 9.51 6.69 12.35
CA THR A 18 8.26 7.18 11.76
C THR A 18 7.86 8.54 12.31
N ILE A 19 7.92 8.74 13.62
CA ILE A 19 7.61 10.05 14.23
C ILE A 19 8.53 11.13 13.67
N THR A 20 9.82 10.86 13.58
CA THR A 20 10.79 11.81 13.04
C THR A 20 10.50 12.13 11.57
N SER A 21 10.28 11.10 10.75
CA SER A 21 10.00 11.26 9.33
C SER A 21 8.67 11.97 9.07
N LEU A 22 7.60 11.66 9.82
CA LEU A 22 6.31 12.33 9.66
C LEU A 22 6.37 13.80 10.09
N LYS A 23 7.07 14.12 11.17
CA LYS A 23 7.29 15.52 11.60
C LYS A 23 8.02 16.33 10.55
N SER A 24 9.08 15.79 9.94
CA SER A 24 9.85 16.47 8.89
C SER A 24 9.07 16.60 7.58
N ASN A 25 8.13 15.68 7.32
CA ASN A 25 7.41 15.57 6.05
C ASN A 25 5.87 15.62 6.24
N TRP A 26 5.39 16.46 7.15
CA TRP A 26 3.98 16.54 7.52
C TRP A 26 3.03 16.83 6.34
N LEU A 27 3.53 17.45 5.27
CA LEU A 27 2.76 17.71 4.05
C LEU A 27 2.22 16.43 3.38
N ILE A 28 2.80 15.25 3.64
CA ILE A 28 2.29 13.98 3.11
C ILE A 28 0.85 13.70 3.56
N ILE A 29 0.42 14.26 4.69
CA ILE A 29 -0.95 14.12 5.19
C ILE A 29 -1.95 14.70 4.19
N PHE A 30 -1.59 15.77 3.49
CA PHE A 30 -2.47 16.45 2.52
C PHE A 30 -2.47 15.82 1.13
N THR A 31 -1.52 14.91 0.84
CA THR A 31 -1.51 14.21 -0.46
C THR A 31 -2.79 13.41 -0.70
N GLY A 32 -3.44 12.94 0.37
CA GLY A 32 -4.72 12.24 0.27
C GLY A 32 -5.83 13.07 -0.37
N LEU A 33 -5.92 14.37 -0.05
CA LEU A 33 -6.85 15.28 -0.73
C LEU A 33 -6.50 15.41 -2.22
N VAL A 34 -5.22 15.58 -2.53
CA VAL A 34 -4.74 15.69 -3.92
C VAL A 34 -5.12 14.45 -4.71
N TYR A 35 -4.87 13.25 -4.19
CA TYR A 35 -5.24 11.99 -4.88
C TYR A 35 -6.75 11.82 -5.00
N THR A 36 -7.53 12.22 -3.99
CA THR A 36 -9.00 12.20 -4.08
C THR A 36 -9.48 13.05 -5.25
N PHE A 37 -9.01 14.29 -5.37
CA PHE A 37 -9.39 15.18 -6.47
C PHE A 37 -8.90 14.67 -7.83
N LEU A 38 -7.64 14.20 -7.91
CA LEU A 38 -7.11 13.64 -9.15
C LEU A 38 -7.92 12.42 -9.61
N ASN A 39 -8.26 11.51 -8.70
CA ASN A 39 -9.11 10.36 -9.02
C ASN A 39 -10.47 10.80 -9.58
N ILE A 40 -11.16 11.73 -8.92
CA ILE A 40 -12.47 12.21 -9.37
C ILE A 40 -12.38 12.81 -10.78
N ILE A 41 -11.42 13.69 -11.01
CA ILE A 41 -11.24 14.37 -12.30
C ILE A 41 -10.96 13.35 -13.40
N VAL A 42 -9.99 12.47 -13.17
CA VAL A 42 -9.54 11.51 -14.19
C VAL A 42 -10.63 10.50 -14.51
N TYR A 43 -11.28 9.89 -13.49
CA TYR A 43 -12.35 8.93 -13.76
C TYR A 43 -13.58 9.58 -14.38
N LYS A 44 -13.88 10.85 -14.09
CA LYS A 44 -14.91 11.60 -14.79
C LYS A 44 -14.56 11.80 -16.27
N ILE A 45 -13.31 12.16 -16.57
CA ILE A 45 -12.82 12.30 -17.96
C ILE A 45 -12.91 10.96 -18.70
N ILE A 46 -12.42 9.88 -18.10
CA ILE A 46 -12.46 8.53 -18.70
C ILE A 46 -13.92 8.12 -18.98
N GLY A 47 -14.82 8.29 -18.02
CA GLY A 47 -16.23 7.92 -18.15
C GLY A 47 -17.00 8.76 -19.19
N THR A 48 -16.54 9.99 -19.50
CA THR A 48 -17.16 10.81 -20.53
C THR A 48 -16.60 10.58 -21.94
N LEU A 49 -15.29 10.29 -22.04
CA LEU A 49 -14.62 10.12 -23.34
C LEU A 49 -14.73 8.69 -23.89
N PHE A 50 -14.74 7.69 -23.03
CA PHE A 50 -14.71 6.28 -23.41
C PHE A 50 -16.09 5.62 -23.25
N VAL A 51 -17.04 6.01 -24.12
CA VAL A 51 -18.42 5.46 -24.15
C VAL A 51 -18.57 4.53 -25.35
N GLY A 52 -19.55 3.63 -25.30
CA GLY A 52 -19.85 2.68 -26.37
C GLY A 52 -18.70 1.72 -26.66
N PRO A 53 -18.30 1.51 -27.94
CA PRO A 53 -17.22 0.57 -28.29
C PRO A 53 -15.86 0.89 -27.67
N LEU A 54 -15.60 2.17 -27.34
CA LEU A 54 -14.37 2.62 -26.71
C LEU A 54 -14.27 2.22 -25.24
N TYR A 55 -15.35 1.71 -24.63
CA TYR A 55 -15.36 1.26 -23.23
C TYR A 55 -14.30 0.17 -22.94
N ILE A 56 -13.98 -0.70 -23.91
CA ILE A 56 -12.93 -1.72 -23.77
C ILE A 56 -11.57 -1.07 -23.47
N ILE A 57 -11.27 0.06 -24.11
CA ILE A 57 -10.00 0.79 -23.93
C ILE A 57 -9.96 1.49 -22.56
N SER A 58 -11.12 1.87 -22.02
CA SER A 58 -11.21 2.56 -20.70
C SER A 58 -10.58 1.76 -19.57
N GLY A 59 -10.69 0.43 -19.60
CA GLY A 59 -10.08 -0.45 -18.60
C GLY A 59 -8.55 -0.36 -18.57
N PHE A 60 -7.91 -0.38 -19.75
CA PHE A 60 -6.46 -0.24 -19.87
C PHE A 60 -5.99 1.15 -19.44
N ILE A 61 -6.69 2.20 -19.84
CA ILE A 61 -6.37 3.58 -19.46
C ILE A 61 -6.54 3.75 -17.96
N SER A 62 -7.61 3.24 -17.36
CA SER A 62 -7.83 3.27 -15.92
C SER A 62 -6.72 2.55 -15.15
N ALA A 63 -6.25 1.40 -15.66
CA ALA A 63 -5.14 0.66 -15.05
C ALA A 63 -3.83 1.46 -15.11
N ILE A 64 -3.52 2.12 -16.24
CA ILE A 64 -2.33 2.97 -16.37
C ILE A 64 -2.41 4.17 -15.42
N VAL A 65 -3.57 4.84 -15.37
CA VAL A 65 -3.76 6.00 -14.48
C VAL A 65 -3.68 5.61 -13.02
N SER A 66 -4.34 4.53 -12.61
CA SER A 66 -4.23 4.02 -11.24
C SER A 66 -2.79 3.67 -10.88
N SER A 67 -2.07 2.99 -11.79
CA SER A 67 -0.65 2.67 -11.60
C SER A 67 0.21 3.92 -11.46
N SER A 68 -0.10 4.98 -12.22
CA SER A 68 0.60 6.27 -12.16
C SER A 68 0.38 6.98 -10.82
N LEU A 69 -0.86 7.04 -10.32
CA LEU A 69 -1.18 7.66 -9.02
C LEU A 69 -0.54 6.88 -7.86
N ILE A 70 -0.58 5.56 -7.91
CA ILE A 70 0.11 4.71 -6.92
C ILE A 70 1.62 4.91 -7.00
N SER A 71 2.20 4.94 -8.22
CA SER A 71 3.63 5.19 -8.45
C SER A 71 4.07 6.50 -7.79
N ASN A 72 3.28 7.55 -7.96
CA ASN A 72 3.53 8.84 -7.34
C ASN A 72 3.61 8.73 -5.82
N TYR A 73 2.61 8.14 -5.18
CA TYR A 73 2.60 7.96 -3.73
C TYR A 73 3.77 7.12 -3.22
N LEU A 74 4.09 6.01 -3.90
CA LEU A 74 5.23 5.16 -3.54
C LEU A 74 6.56 5.91 -3.70
N ASN A 75 6.69 6.80 -4.69
CA ASN A 75 7.88 7.63 -4.84
C ASN A 75 8.06 8.63 -3.69
N LEU A 76 6.97 9.23 -3.20
CA LEU A 76 7.02 10.09 -2.01
C LEU A 76 7.46 9.29 -0.78
N LEU A 77 6.90 8.09 -0.57
CA LEU A 77 7.32 7.20 0.52
C LEU A 77 8.79 6.80 0.38
N PHE A 78 9.25 6.45 -0.83
CA PHE A 78 10.65 6.14 -1.09
C PHE A 78 11.58 7.25 -0.64
N ASN A 79 11.29 8.50 -1.00
CA ASN A 79 12.10 9.67 -0.65
C ASN A 79 12.08 9.95 0.87
N ILE A 80 10.91 9.81 1.51
CA ILE A 80 10.80 9.95 2.97
C ILE A 80 11.62 8.88 3.70
N ILE A 81 11.52 7.61 3.30
CA ILE A 81 12.18 6.48 3.97
C ILE A 81 13.70 6.49 3.77
N ASN A 82 14.19 6.92 2.61
CA ASN A 82 15.61 6.90 2.30
C ASN A 82 16.32 8.22 2.59
N TYR A 83 15.66 9.35 2.37
CA TYR A 83 16.27 10.68 2.45
C TYR A 83 15.63 11.58 3.50
N ASN A 84 14.57 11.12 4.18
CA ASN A 84 13.78 11.88 5.15
C ASN A 84 13.26 13.23 4.62
N ARG A 85 12.99 13.30 3.32
CA ARG A 85 12.45 14.48 2.63
C ARG A 85 11.64 14.08 1.42
N PHE A 86 10.69 14.92 1.02
CA PHE A 86 10.13 14.93 -0.32
C PHE A 86 9.92 16.36 -0.80
N SER A 87 9.96 16.55 -2.12
CA SER A 87 9.85 17.85 -2.77
C SER A 87 8.72 17.84 -3.80
N PHE A 88 8.39 19.03 -4.32
CA PHE A 88 7.45 19.14 -5.42
C PHE A 88 7.97 18.49 -6.73
N GLU A 89 9.28 18.45 -6.91
CA GLU A 89 9.91 17.74 -8.03
C GLU A 89 9.75 16.23 -7.90
N ASP A 90 9.89 15.69 -6.68
CA ASP A 90 9.61 14.28 -6.39
C ASP A 90 8.14 13.93 -6.66
N PHE A 91 7.22 14.86 -6.37
CA PHE A 91 5.81 14.70 -6.71
C PHE A 91 5.60 14.68 -8.23
N LYS A 92 6.24 15.56 -9.01
CA LYS A 92 6.12 15.58 -10.48
C LYS A 92 6.70 14.31 -11.12
N SER A 93 7.90 13.91 -10.72
CA SER A 93 8.58 12.74 -11.31
C SER A 93 7.98 11.40 -10.85
N GLY A 94 7.31 11.39 -9.71
CA GLY A 94 6.75 10.20 -9.09
C GLY A 94 5.71 9.46 -9.93
N PHE A 95 4.97 10.16 -10.81
CA PHE A 95 3.93 9.54 -11.64
C PHE A 95 4.44 8.45 -12.57
N THR A 96 5.71 8.48 -12.93
CA THR A 96 6.34 7.50 -13.83
C THR A 96 7.37 6.61 -13.16
N ALA A 97 7.80 6.93 -11.93
CA ALA A 97 8.92 6.27 -11.24
C ALA A 97 8.75 4.74 -11.10
N PHE A 98 7.56 4.29 -10.74
CA PHE A 98 7.22 2.87 -10.55
C PHE A 98 6.04 2.42 -11.42
N LEU A 99 5.55 3.28 -12.33
CA LEU A 99 4.34 3.04 -13.13
C LEU A 99 4.33 1.67 -13.78
N TRP A 100 5.37 1.35 -14.56
CA TRP A 100 5.41 0.10 -15.32
C TRP A 100 5.56 -1.14 -14.44
N LYS A 101 6.16 -1.01 -13.26
CA LYS A 101 6.24 -2.11 -12.29
C LYS A 101 4.86 -2.40 -11.70
N ILE A 102 4.15 -1.37 -11.28
CA ILE A 102 2.79 -1.50 -10.72
C ILE A 102 1.82 -2.00 -11.79
N TYR A 103 1.88 -1.42 -12.99
CA TYR A 103 1.08 -1.88 -14.12
C TYR A 103 1.33 -3.35 -14.45
N GLY A 104 2.60 -3.80 -14.44
CA GLY A 104 2.97 -5.20 -14.64
C GLY A 104 2.41 -6.12 -13.56
N VAL A 105 2.40 -5.68 -12.29
CA VAL A 105 1.74 -6.43 -11.19
C VAL A 105 0.24 -6.50 -11.41
N PHE A 106 -0.42 -5.42 -11.80
CA PHE A 106 -1.85 -5.42 -12.10
C PHE A 106 -2.19 -6.31 -13.30
N PHE A 107 -1.31 -6.33 -14.30
CA PHE A 107 -1.49 -7.21 -15.47
C PHE A 107 -1.41 -8.70 -15.07
N ILE A 108 -0.43 -9.08 -14.22
CA ILE A 108 -0.33 -10.45 -13.69
C ILE A 108 -1.53 -10.80 -12.84
N ALA A 109 -1.99 -9.88 -11.98
CA ALA A 109 -3.20 -10.07 -11.17
C ALA A 109 -4.45 -10.23 -12.04
N TYR A 110 -4.56 -9.47 -13.13
CA TYR A 110 -5.65 -9.60 -14.11
C TYR A 110 -5.65 -10.99 -14.78
N LEU A 111 -4.50 -11.50 -15.20
CA LEU A 111 -4.39 -12.85 -15.75
C LEU A 111 -4.80 -13.90 -14.71
N GLY A 112 -4.38 -13.76 -13.47
CA GLY A 112 -4.81 -14.61 -12.35
C GLY A 112 -6.32 -14.56 -12.13
N GLN A 113 -6.93 -13.38 -12.22
CA GLN A 113 -8.39 -13.20 -12.10
C GLN A 113 -9.15 -13.85 -13.26
N LEU A 114 -8.61 -13.81 -14.49
CA LEU A 114 -9.20 -14.52 -15.64
C LEU A 114 -9.20 -16.04 -15.40
N LEU A 115 -8.09 -16.61 -14.98
CA LEU A 115 -8.00 -18.04 -14.66
C LEU A 115 -8.97 -18.42 -13.53
N LEU A 116 -9.03 -17.59 -12.47
CA LEU A 116 -9.95 -17.80 -11.36
C LEU A 116 -11.41 -17.75 -11.81
N SER A 117 -11.77 -16.87 -12.74
CA SER A 117 -13.13 -16.79 -13.28
C SER A 117 -13.54 -18.04 -14.05
N LEU A 118 -12.62 -18.64 -14.81
CA LEU A 118 -12.89 -19.91 -15.50
C LEU A 118 -13.17 -21.05 -14.51
N VAL A 119 -12.36 -21.16 -13.45
CA VAL A 119 -12.56 -22.15 -12.38
C VAL A 119 -13.88 -21.90 -11.63
N SER A 120 -14.19 -20.64 -11.35
CA SER A 120 -15.41 -20.23 -10.67
C SER A 120 -16.69 -20.63 -11.44
N ASN A 121 -16.65 -20.51 -12.77
CA ASN A 121 -17.77 -20.92 -13.63
C ASN A 121 -18.05 -22.44 -13.55
N ILE A 122 -17.01 -23.25 -13.32
CA ILE A 122 -17.15 -24.71 -13.17
C ILE A 122 -17.68 -25.07 -11.79
N LEU A 123 -17.27 -24.36 -10.74
CA LEU A 123 -17.60 -24.67 -9.35
C LEU A 123 -19.00 -24.19 -8.91
N GLY A 124 -19.65 -23.31 -9.66
CA GLY A 124 -20.97 -22.77 -9.31
C GLY A 124 -21.00 -22.14 -7.90
N ALA A 125 -21.87 -22.63 -7.03
CA ALA A 125 -22.02 -22.09 -5.66
C ALA A 125 -20.73 -22.19 -4.81
N GLY A 126 -19.86 -23.17 -5.06
CA GLY A 126 -18.57 -23.33 -4.37
C GLY A 126 -17.57 -22.22 -4.70
N ALA A 127 -17.76 -21.50 -5.80
CA ALA A 127 -16.89 -20.41 -6.22
C ALA A 127 -16.81 -19.26 -5.20
N VAL A 128 -17.90 -18.99 -4.46
CA VAL A 128 -17.91 -17.92 -3.43
C VAL A 128 -16.87 -18.18 -2.34
N VAL A 129 -16.82 -19.41 -1.84
CA VAL A 129 -15.87 -19.81 -0.79
C VAL A 129 -14.44 -19.79 -1.34
N LEU A 130 -14.23 -20.34 -2.55
CA LEU A 130 -12.92 -20.33 -3.20
C LEU A 130 -12.39 -18.91 -3.40
N ASN A 131 -13.18 -18.01 -3.97
CA ASN A 131 -12.82 -16.62 -4.19
C ASN A 131 -12.49 -15.90 -2.89
N PHE A 132 -13.24 -16.13 -1.82
CA PHE A 132 -12.99 -15.54 -0.51
C PHE A 132 -11.66 -16.02 0.08
N VAL A 133 -11.37 -17.33 0.03
CA VAL A 133 -10.13 -17.92 0.51
C VAL A 133 -8.93 -17.36 -0.28
N ILE A 134 -9.03 -17.34 -1.62
CA ILE A 134 -7.96 -16.78 -2.47
C ILE A 134 -7.75 -15.31 -2.16
N TRP A 135 -8.82 -14.53 -1.99
CA TRP A 135 -8.71 -13.11 -1.63
C TRP A 135 -7.95 -12.91 -0.31
N ILE A 136 -8.26 -13.70 0.73
CA ILE A 136 -7.52 -13.65 2.02
C ILE A 136 -6.03 -13.94 1.80
N ILE A 137 -5.72 -15.02 1.06
CA ILE A 137 -4.34 -15.42 0.77
C ILE A 137 -3.61 -14.28 0.04
N VAL A 138 -4.22 -13.69 -0.97
CA VAL A 138 -3.66 -12.57 -1.74
C VAL A 138 -3.40 -11.36 -0.85
N VAL A 139 -4.36 -10.96 -0.01
CA VAL A 139 -4.21 -9.81 0.90
C VAL A 139 -3.09 -10.04 1.92
N ILE A 140 -2.92 -11.26 2.42
CA ILE A 140 -1.87 -11.61 3.38
C ILE A 140 -0.50 -11.67 2.69
N LEU A 141 -0.35 -12.49 1.65
CA LEU A 141 0.95 -12.76 1.02
C LEU A 141 1.51 -11.55 0.27
N PHE A 142 0.66 -10.74 -0.34
CA PHE A 142 1.09 -9.56 -1.08
C PHE A 142 0.95 -8.25 -0.30
N ASN A 143 0.72 -8.34 1.02
CA ASN A 143 0.68 -7.16 1.88
C ASN A 143 1.94 -6.29 1.79
N PRO A 144 3.20 -6.83 1.78
CA PRO A 144 4.43 -6.03 1.69
C PRO A 144 4.83 -5.64 0.26
N LEU A 145 4.03 -5.98 -0.75
CA LEU A 145 4.35 -5.75 -2.16
C LEU A 145 4.63 -4.28 -2.51
N PRO A 146 3.90 -3.28 -1.98
CA PRO A 146 4.24 -1.87 -2.21
C PRO A 146 5.65 -1.53 -1.77
N GLU A 147 6.05 -1.96 -0.57
CA GLU A 147 7.36 -1.71 0.01
C GLU A 147 8.47 -2.37 -0.81
N ILE A 148 8.22 -3.56 -1.35
CA ILE A 148 9.16 -4.26 -2.24
C ILE A 148 9.36 -3.48 -3.54
N ILE A 149 8.27 -2.99 -4.15
CA ILE A 149 8.33 -2.24 -5.41
C ILE A 149 9.20 -1.01 -5.28
N TYR A 150 9.03 -0.21 -4.22
CA TYR A 150 9.78 1.04 -4.10
C TYR A 150 11.12 0.92 -3.38
N LEU A 151 11.40 -0.18 -2.63
CA LEU A 151 12.67 -0.33 -1.91
C LEU A 151 13.66 -1.30 -2.57
N LYS A 152 13.18 -2.27 -3.39
CA LYS A 152 14.06 -3.31 -3.95
C LYS A 152 14.38 -3.18 -5.44
N TYR A 153 13.73 -2.28 -6.19
CA TYR A 153 13.98 -2.06 -7.64
C TYR A 153 13.92 -3.34 -8.52
N LYS A 154 13.07 -4.29 -8.18
CA LYS A 154 12.91 -5.56 -8.90
C LYS A 154 11.85 -5.48 -10.01
N SER A 155 11.83 -6.49 -10.89
CA SER A 155 10.77 -6.69 -11.89
C SER A 155 9.41 -7.01 -11.21
N PRO A 156 8.28 -6.91 -11.90
CA PRO A 156 6.97 -7.25 -11.34
C PRO A 156 6.89 -8.68 -10.80
N THR A 157 7.39 -9.67 -11.58
CA THR A 157 7.40 -11.08 -11.19
C THR A 157 8.28 -11.35 -9.97
N GLU A 158 9.50 -10.82 -9.96
CA GLU A 158 10.41 -10.92 -8.81
C GLU A 158 9.82 -10.25 -7.56
N SER A 159 9.11 -9.12 -7.71
CA SER A 159 8.46 -8.44 -6.58
C SER A 159 7.36 -9.31 -5.96
N ILE A 160 6.60 -10.05 -6.78
CA ILE A 160 5.59 -11.00 -6.32
C ILE A 160 6.23 -12.15 -5.54
N THR A 161 7.30 -12.76 -6.08
CA THR A 161 8.03 -13.84 -5.42
C THR A 161 8.64 -13.39 -4.10
N ASP A 162 9.33 -12.24 -4.11
CA ASP A 162 9.93 -11.65 -2.91
C ASP A 162 8.88 -11.33 -1.81
N SER A 163 7.66 -10.99 -2.21
CA SER A 163 6.58 -10.74 -1.25
C SER A 163 6.21 -12.00 -0.47
N ILE A 164 6.13 -13.13 -1.17
CA ILE A 164 5.86 -14.44 -0.55
C ILE A 164 7.02 -14.84 0.37
N GLU A 165 8.26 -14.75 -0.09
CA GLU A 165 9.46 -15.05 0.70
C GLU A 165 9.54 -14.19 1.96
N PHE A 166 9.34 -12.87 1.83
CA PHE A 166 9.34 -11.94 2.95
C PHE A 166 8.27 -12.30 3.98
N MET A 167 7.07 -12.67 3.52
CA MET A 167 5.99 -13.06 4.42
C MET A 167 6.26 -14.38 5.14
N GLN A 168 6.88 -15.35 4.47
CA GLN A 168 7.28 -16.61 5.12
C GLN A 168 8.26 -16.39 6.28
N GLU A 169 9.19 -15.45 6.12
CA GLU A 169 10.22 -15.15 7.12
C GLU A 169 9.75 -14.19 8.23
N ASN A 170 8.87 -13.22 7.91
CA ASN A 170 8.61 -12.06 8.77
C ASN A 170 7.13 -11.84 9.12
N TRP A 171 6.23 -12.79 8.84
CA TRP A 171 4.78 -12.59 8.94
C TRP A 171 4.31 -12.04 10.31
N LEU A 172 4.86 -12.52 11.44
CA LEU A 172 4.50 -12.03 12.78
C LEU A 172 4.93 -10.58 12.97
N ASN A 173 6.21 -10.27 12.69
CA ASN A 173 6.77 -8.93 12.87
C ASN A 173 6.13 -7.92 11.91
N TRP A 174 5.58 -8.41 10.78
CA TRP A 174 4.92 -7.59 9.77
C TRP A 174 3.43 -7.42 10.03
N LEU A 175 2.66 -8.51 10.16
CA LEU A 175 1.20 -8.44 10.25
C LEU A 175 0.70 -7.87 11.57
N VAL A 176 1.30 -8.25 12.71
CA VAL A 176 0.81 -7.83 14.02
C VAL A 176 0.70 -6.31 14.13
N PRO A 177 1.76 -5.51 13.90
CA PRO A 177 1.64 -4.06 13.99
C PRO A 177 0.74 -3.47 12.90
N ASN A 178 0.74 -4.03 11.68
CA ASN A 178 -0.14 -3.56 10.61
C ASN A 178 -1.62 -3.74 10.97
N ILE A 179 -2.01 -4.90 11.53
CA ILE A 179 -3.37 -5.13 12.00
C ILE A 179 -3.75 -4.10 13.08
N VAL A 180 -2.87 -3.83 14.04
CA VAL A 180 -3.12 -2.83 15.08
C VAL A 180 -3.38 -1.45 14.46
N PHE A 181 -2.52 -0.96 13.57
CA PHE A 181 -2.68 0.36 12.96
C PHE A 181 -3.92 0.45 12.05
N PHE A 182 -4.21 -0.58 11.26
CA PHE A 182 -5.43 -0.59 10.43
C PHE A 182 -6.70 -0.72 11.27
N THR A 183 -6.64 -1.40 12.41
CA THR A 183 -7.76 -1.43 13.38
C THR A 183 -8.01 -0.05 13.99
N ILE A 184 -6.95 0.66 14.41
CA ILE A 184 -7.07 2.03 14.90
C ILE A 184 -7.68 2.94 13.82
N LEU A 185 -7.19 2.82 12.58
CA LEU A 185 -7.71 3.58 11.44
C LEU A 185 -9.21 3.30 11.22
N TYR A 186 -9.62 2.03 11.28
CA TYR A 186 -11.02 1.63 11.17
C TYR A 186 -11.89 2.21 12.29
N VAL A 187 -11.44 2.14 13.53
CA VAL A 187 -12.17 2.70 14.68
C VAL A 187 -12.38 4.20 14.53
N VAL A 188 -11.40 4.93 13.99
CA VAL A 188 -11.50 6.40 13.80
C VAL A 188 -12.36 6.76 12.60
N THR A 189 -12.21 6.04 11.47
CA THR A 189 -12.81 6.45 10.19
C THR A 189 -14.07 5.67 9.81
N GLY A 190 -14.31 4.51 10.43
CA GLY A 190 -15.37 3.58 10.03
C GLY A 190 -15.10 2.84 8.71
N ASN A 191 -13.94 3.08 8.07
CA ASN A 191 -13.61 2.52 6.75
C ASN A 191 -12.48 1.50 6.85
N LEU A 192 -12.74 0.27 6.41
CA LEU A 192 -11.74 -0.77 6.29
C LEU A 192 -10.85 -0.55 5.05
N GLN A 193 -9.54 -0.65 5.24
CA GLN A 193 -8.55 -0.47 4.18
C GLN A 193 -7.90 -1.82 3.84
N PHE A 194 -8.56 -2.63 3.02
CA PHE A 194 -8.05 -3.94 2.59
C PHE A 194 -7.22 -3.91 1.31
N GLY A 195 -7.10 -2.77 0.66
CA GLY A 195 -6.31 -2.65 -0.57
C GLY A 195 -4.82 -2.82 -0.30
N ILE A 196 -4.11 -3.53 -1.20
CA ILE A 196 -2.65 -3.67 -1.14
C ILE A 196 -1.98 -2.32 -1.46
N PHE A 197 -2.50 -1.59 -2.45
CA PHE A 197 -1.97 -0.33 -2.95
C PHE A 197 -2.83 0.87 -2.55
N ASN A 198 -3.05 1.05 -1.26
CA ASN A 198 -3.77 2.22 -0.78
C ASN A 198 -2.85 3.46 -0.82
N THR A 199 -3.33 4.57 -1.37
CA THR A 199 -2.63 5.86 -1.42
C THR A 199 -3.20 6.90 -0.47
N HIS A 200 -4.46 6.73 -0.07
CA HIS A 200 -5.19 7.64 0.82
C HIS A 200 -6.45 6.97 1.37
N ILE A 201 -7.06 7.57 2.36
CA ILE A 201 -8.42 7.23 2.79
C ILE A 201 -9.45 7.99 1.95
N SER A 202 -10.58 7.36 1.66
CA SER A 202 -11.66 7.99 0.89
C SER A 202 -12.24 9.19 1.65
N PHE A 203 -12.42 10.31 0.97
CA PHE A 203 -13.12 11.48 1.49
C PHE A 203 -14.56 11.46 1.00
N ASN A 204 -15.50 11.34 1.92
CA ASN A 204 -16.91 11.53 1.61
C ASN A 204 -17.14 13.03 1.38
N MET A 205 -17.55 13.43 0.18
CA MET A 205 -17.77 14.84 -0.22
C MET A 205 -18.86 15.56 0.60
N ILE A 206 -19.15 15.10 1.81
CA ILE A 206 -20.07 15.73 2.76
C ILE A 206 -19.24 16.64 3.68
N PHE A 207 -19.27 17.93 3.41
CA PHE A 207 -18.50 18.96 4.11
C PHE A 207 -19.15 19.35 5.45
N THR A 208 -19.20 18.43 6.41
CA THR A 208 -19.50 18.75 7.80
C THR A 208 -18.21 18.85 8.61
N LEU A 209 -18.18 19.70 9.63
CA LEU A 209 -17.01 19.86 10.52
C LEU A 209 -16.55 18.49 11.07
N LYS A 210 -17.50 17.63 11.47
CA LYS A 210 -17.23 16.28 11.96
C LYS A 210 -16.49 15.43 10.92
N ASN A 211 -16.96 15.41 9.68
CA ASN A 211 -16.36 14.60 8.61
C ASN A 211 -14.96 15.10 8.23
N ILE A 212 -14.75 16.41 8.24
CA ILE A 212 -13.44 17.01 7.99
C ILE A 212 -12.45 16.61 9.09
N ILE A 213 -12.84 16.68 10.36
CA ILE A 213 -11.98 16.28 11.48
C ILE A 213 -11.65 14.79 11.41
N ILE A 214 -12.65 13.93 11.18
CA ILE A 214 -12.45 12.47 11.05
C ILE A 214 -11.51 12.16 9.89
N TYR A 215 -11.69 12.84 8.75
CA TYR A 215 -10.83 12.67 7.58
C TYR A 215 -9.38 13.06 7.88
N ILE A 216 -9.15 14.24 8.49
CA ILE A 216 -7.79 14.71 8.82
C ILE A 216 -7.13 13.75 9.80
N LEU A 217 -7.82 13.34 10.87
CA LEU A 217 -7.30 12.37 11.84
C LEU A 217 -6.99 11.03 11.17
N GLY A 218 -7.90 10.54 10.34
CA GLY A 218 -7.69 9.31 9.59
C GLY A 218 -6.48 9.41 8.65
N GLN A 219 -6.32 10.54 7.95
CA GLN A 219 -5.21 10.74 7.03
C GLN A 219 -3.86 10.85 7.76
N ILE A 220 -3.84 11.41 8.97
CA ILE A 220 -2.65 11.41 9.85
C ILE A 220 -2.27 9.97 10.22
N ILE A 221 -3.24 9.17 10.68
CA ILE A 221 -3.02 7.77 11.06
C ILE A 221 -2.58 6.94 9.84
N PHE A 222 -3.22 7.15 8.69
CA PHE A 222 -2.86 6.48 7.44
C PHE A 222 -1.43 6.80 7.01
N SER A 223 -1.07 8.10 6.95
CA SER A 223 0.29 8.54 6.58
C SER A 223 1.34 8.00 7.55
N PHE A 224 1.03 8.03 8.86
CA PHE A 224 1.88 7.41 9.87
C PHE A 224 2.08 5.91 9.60
N THR A 225 1.00 5.18 9.35
CA THR A 225 1.04 3.74 9.07
C THR A 225 1.89 3.42 7.85
N MET A 226 1.74 4.17 6.76
CA MET A 226 2.49 3.91 5.52
C MET A 226 3.98 4.21 5.67
N ILE A 227 4.37 5.28 6.38
CA ILE A 227 5.77 5.57 6.70
C ILE A 227 6.33 4.50 7.66
N TYR A 228 5.54 4.08 8.65
CA TYR A 228 5.91 3.04 9.59
C TYR A 228 6.20 1.71 8.86
N ARG A 229 5.34 1.30 7.94
CA ARG A 229 5.53 0.13 7.10
C ARG A 229 6.85 0.18 6.33
N GLY A 230 7.16 1.32 5.74
CA GLY A 230 8.43 1.52 5.01
C GLY A 230 9.66 1.34 5.90
N HIS A 231 9.68 1.93 7.09
CA HIS A 231 10.78 1.77 8.04
C HIS A 231 10.87 0.34 8.57
N LEU A 232 9.72 -0.27 8.92
CA LEU A 232 9.66 -1.65 9.38
C LEU A 232 10.17 -2.62 8.30
N PHE A 233 9.73 -2.46 7.04
CA PHE A 233 10.19 -3.28 5.93
C PHE A 233 11.71 -3.17 5.74
N LYS A 234 12.25 -1.94 5.73
CA LYS A 234 13.68 -1.69 5.57
C LYS A 234 14.51 -2.36 6.67
N LEU A 235 14.00 -2.37 7.92
CA LEU A 235 14.64 -3.03 9.05
C LEU A 235 14.58 -4.56 8.92
N LEU A 236 13.41 -5.12 8.63
CA LEU A 236 13.20 -6.56 8.52
C LEU A 236 13.96 -7.16 7.33
N ASN A 237 13.91 -6.50 6.16
CA ASN A 237 14.61 -6.95 4.95
C ASN A 237 16.13 -6.80 5.04
N GLY A 238 16.64 -5.81 5.78
CA GLY A 238 18.08 -5.54 5.93
C GLY A 238 18.79 -6.37 7.01
N SER A 239 18.04 -7.14 7.81
CA SER A 239 18.61 -7.85 8.95
C SER A 239 17.88 -9.15 9.27
N THR A 240 18.64 -10.23 9.47
CA THR A 240 18.06 -11.46 10.01
C THR A 240 17.72 -11.27 11.50
N ARG A 241 16.77 -12.04 12.01
CA ARG A 241 16.40 -12.03 13.43
C ARG A 241 17.61 -12.22 14.34
N ARG A 242 18.51 -13.12 13.99
CA ARG A 242 19.75 -13.39 14.76
C ARG A 242 20.63 -12.13 14.84
N LYS A 243 20.77 -11.39 13.74
CA LYS A 243 21.54 -10.14 13.70
C LYS A 243 20.88 -9.05 14.56
N ARG A 244 19.55 -8.91 14.52
CA ARG A 244 18.80 -7.94 15.35
C ARG A 244 18.94 -8.21 16.84
N MET A 245 18.90 -9.48 17.25
CA MET A 245 19.10 -9.88 18.65
C MET A 245 20.50 -9.55 19.16
N PHE A 246 21.52 -9.63 18.29
CA PHE A 246 22.88 -9.19 18.61
C PHE A 246 22.94 -7.68 18.80
N MET A 247 22.32 -6.91 17.89
CA MET A 247 22.31 -5.43 17.94
C MET A 247 21.57 -4.86 19.15
N ASN A 248 20.61 -5.59 19.72
CA ASN A 248 19.85 -5.16 20.90
C ASN A 248 20.59 -5.44 22.24
N LYS A 249 21.75 -6.08 22.21
CA LYS A 249 22.56 -6.37 23.41
C LYS A 249 23.60 -5.30 23.72
N PHE A 250 23.79 -4.35 22.83
CA PHE A 250 24.68 -3.20 22.92
C PHE A 250 23.89 -1.89 22.78
#